data_c53f0cad30257300dfb0e60469755ad9
#
_entry.id   c53f0cad30257300dfb0e60469755ad9
#
_cell.length_a   1.000
_cell.length_b   1.000
_cell.length_c   1.000
_cell.angle_alpha   90.00
_cell.angle_beta   90.00
_cell.angle_gamma   90.00
#
_symmetry.space_group_name_H-M   'P 1'
#
loop_
_entity.id
_entity.type
_entity.pdbx_description
1 polymer ?
#
loop_
_entity_poly.entity_id
_entity_poly.type
_entity_poly.pdbx_seq_one_letter_code
_entity_poly.pdbx_strand_id
1 'polypeptide(L)'
;GIDFVNCPTTTLAQVDSSIGGKTAIDLGETKNIVGAFWQPKVVLVDFDALATLPRRHFVNGLAEAIKAGLIADPELFALFECEHPEENIERIIYRSLRVKKNVVENDEHEQGQRACLNFGHTIGHGIEAVKGVRGRRTNGLFHGECVALGMLPMIEDKSLVRRTRAIYRTLGLPTRTGVDKNKVLSYMQHDKKSAGSTITVIKVPGLGCWRADKIPMNELPALLGIKENED
;
A
#
# COMPACT_ATOMS: atom_id res chain seq x y z
N GLY A 1 -13.50 -21.24 -12.07
CA GLY A 1 -12.42 -20.50 -12.74
C GLY A 1 -11.66 -21.38 -13.70
N ILE A 2 -10.77 -20.79 -14.45
CA ILE A 2 -9.82 -21.47 -15.33
C ILE A 2 -8.40 -21.25 -14.82
N ASP A 3 -7.49 -22.15 -15.16
CA ASP A 3 -6.08 -21.96 -14.88
C ASP A 3 -5.52 -20.78 -15.69
N PHE A 4 -4.64 -19.98 -15.08
CA PHE A 4 -4.03 -18.84 -15.74
C PHE A 4 -2.59 -18.62 -15.28
N VAL A 5 -1.86 -17.88 -16.11
CA VAL A 5 -0.48 -17.45 -15.87
C VAL A 5 -0.47 -15.91 -15.81
N ASN A 6 0.18 -15.35 -14.80
CA ASN A 6 0.41 -13.92 -14.73
C ASN A 6 1.76 -13.54 -15.37
N CYS A 7 1.75 -12.52 -16.24
CA CYS A 7 2.94 -11.88 -16.77
C CYS A 7 2.89 -10.38 -16.38
N PRO A 8 3.33 -10.00 -15.18
CA PRO A 8 3.23 -8.62 -14.70
C PRO A 8 4.18 -7.69 -15.46
N THR A 9 3.65 -6.57 -15.96
CA THR A 9 4.38 -5.59 -16.78
C THR A 9 4.51 -4.22 -16.09
N THR A 10 4.07 -4.10 -14.84
CA THR A 10 4.23 -2.90 -14.04
C THR A 10 4.95 -3.22 -12.74
N THR A 11 5.67 -2.26 -12.17
CA THR A 11 6.35 -2.44 -10.87
C THR A 11 5.37 -2.87 -9.80
N LEU A 12 4.18 -2.25 -9.73
CA LEU A 12 3.14 -2.61 -8.76
C LEU A 12 2.73 -4.09 -8.87
N ALA A 13 2.59 -4.58 -10.10
CA ALA A 13 2.22 -5.98 -10.31
C ALA A 13 3.39 -6.92 -10.01
N GLN A 14 4.62 -6.53 -10.33
CA GLN A 14 5.81 -7.35 -10.07
C GLN A 14 6.15 -7.46 -8.58
N VAL A 15 5.95 -6.40 -7.79
CA VAL A 15 6.27 -6.44 -6.35
C VAL A 15 5.13 -6.95 -5.48
N ASP A 16 3.87 -6.88 -5.98
CA ASP A 16 2.70 -7.13 -5.12
C ASP A 16 1.54 -7.82 -5.84
N SER A 17 0.81 -7.18 -6.74
CA SER A 17 -0.54 -7.60 -7.10
C SER A 17 -0.63 -8.88 -7.94
N SER A 18 0.46 -9.36 -8.55
CA SER A 18 0.46 -10.59 -9.37
C SER A 18 0.38 -11.89 -8.57
N ILE A 19 0.63 -11.85 -7.25
CA ILE A 19 0.57 -13.00 -6.36
C ILE A 19 -0.45 -12.78 -5.24
N GLY A 20 -0.89 -13.87 -4.62
CA GLY A 20 -1.79 -13.83 -3.46
C GLY A 20 -3.26 -14.06 -3.77
N GLY A 21 -3.59 -14.36 -5.04
CA GLY A 21 -4.88 -14.89 -5.45
C GLY A 21 -6.09 -13.96 -5.32
N LYS A 22 -5.92 -12.71 -4.88
CA LYS A 22 -7.02 -11.75 -4.85
C LYS A 22 -7.31 -11.28 -6.28
N THR A 23 -8.38 -11.81 -6.89
CA THR A 23 -8.85 -11.41 -8.21
C THR A 23 -10.20 -10.72 -8.04
N ALA A 24 -10.30 -9.45 -8.44
CA ALA A 24 -11.54 -8.71 -8.32
C ALA A 24 -11.64 -7.59 -9.36
N ILE A 25 -12.88 -7.19 -9.62
CA ILE A 25 -13.22 -6.05 -10.48
C ILE A 25 -14.09 -5.05 -9.72
N ASP A 26 -14.00 -3.80 -10.14
CA ASP A 26 -14.87 -2.75 -9.65
C ASP A 26 -16.24 -2.84 -10.30
N LEU A 27 -17.30 -2.61 -9.52
CA LEU A 27 -18.68 -2.53 -10.01
C LEU A 27 -19.26 -1.16 -9.65
N GLY A 28 -19.50 -0.35 -10.66
CA GLY A 28 -19.92 1.04 -10.47
C GLY A 28 -18.86 1.87 -9.73
N GLU A 29 -19.22 2.40 -8.57
CA GLU A 29 -18.29 3.18 -7.72
C GLU A 29 -17.63 2.34 -6.63
N THR A 30 -18.02 1.08 -6.46
CA THR A 30 -17.52 0.19 -5.41
C THR A 30 -16.35 -0.63 -5.94
N LYS A 31 -15.19 -0.47 -5.28
CA LYS A 31 -13.97 -1.18 -5.65
C LYS A 31 -13.99 -2.63 -5.18
N ASN A 32 -13.43 -3.51 -6.01
CA ASN A 32 -13.14 -4.91 -5.68
C ASN A 32 -14.34 -5.72 -5.16
N ILE A 33 -15.58 -5.35 -5.56
CA ILE A 33 -16.81 -5.96 -5.01
C ILE A 33 -17.11 -7.33 -5.62
N VAL A 34 -16.71 -7.56 -6.86
CA VAL A 34 -16.92 -8.83 -7.54
C VAL A 34 -15.57 -9.50 -7.76
N GLY A 35 -15.30 -10.56 -7.01
CA GLY A 35 -14.01 -11.24 -7.06
C GLY A 35 -14.03 -12.61 -6.40
N ALA A 36 -12.87 -13.26 -6.48
CA ALA A 36 -12.62 -14.56 -5.87
C ALA A 36 -11.16 -14.67 -5.45
N PHE A 37 -10.88 -15.57 -4.52
CA PHE A 37 -9.52 -16.03 -4.28
C PHE A 37 -9.21 -17.14 -5.31
N TRP A 38 -8.33 -16.82 -6.27
CA TRP A 38 -7.90 -17.78 -7.29
C TRP A 38 -6.43 -17.56 -7.63
N GLN A 39 -5.60 -18.54 -7.28
CA GLN A 39 -4.16 -18.44 -7.47
C GLN A 39 -3.77 -18.65 -8.94
N PRO A 40 -2.82 -17.86 -9.49
CA PRO A 40 -2.20 -18.19 -10.77
C PRO A 40 -1.38 -19.48 -10.64
N LYS A 41 -1.32 -20.29 -11.70
CA LYS A 41 -0.45 -21.48 -11.74
C LYS A 41 1.02 -21.11 -11.78
N VAL A 42 1.34 -20.01 -12.47
CA VAL A 42 2.69 -19.47 -12.62
C VAL A 42 2.61 -17.95 -12.68
N VAL A 43 3.63 -17.29 -12.13
CA VAL A 43 3.87 -15.86 -12.32
C VAL A 43 5.24 -15.71 -12.94
N LEU A 44 5.29 -15.17 -14.18
CA LEU A 44 6.51 -14.91 -14.93
C LEU A 44 6.89 -13.45 -14.76
N VAL A 45 7.90 -13.16 -13.94
CA VAL A 45 8.38 -11.81 -13.68
C VAL A 45 9.59 -11.53 -14.57
N ASP A 46 9.40 -10.65 -15.53
CA ASP A 46 10.43 -10.16 -16.44
C ASP A 46 10.70 -8.68 -16.12
N PHE A 47 11.91 -8.38 -15.65
CA PHE A 47 12.31 -7.01 -15.28
C PHE A 47 12.42 -6.10 -16.49
N ASP A 48 12.77 -6.63 -17.68
CA ASP A 48 12.88 -5.87 -18.91
C ASP A 48 11.56 -5.26 -19.34
N ALA A 49 10.44 -5.87 -18.93
CA ALA A 49 9.10 -5.29 -19.13
C ALA A 49 8.93 -3.91 -18.49
N LEU A 50 9.76 -3.54 -17.51
CA LEU A 50 9.73 -2.23 -16.88
C LEU A 50 10.44 -1.14 -17.65
N ALA A 51 11.25 -1.47 -18.67
CA ALA A 51 12.05 -0.51 -19.43
C ALA A 51 11.20 0.57 -20.14
N THR A 52 9.98 0.21 -20.53
CA THR A 52 9.04 1.13 -21.19
C THR A 52 8.00 1.74 -20.25
N LEU A 53 8.05 1.36 -18.96
CA LEU A 53 7.08 1.84 -17.98
C LEU A 53 7.35 3.32 -17.63
N PRO A 54 6.35 4.22 -17.75
CA PRO A 54 6.52 5.62 -17.37
C PRO A 54 6.99 5.76 -15.93
N ARG A 55 7.95 6.66 -15.66
CA ARG A 55 8.59 6.85 -14.35
C ARG A 55 7.60 6.92 -13.17
N ARG A 56 6.49 7.63 -13.31
CA ARG A 56 5.49 7.75 -12.25
C ARG A 56 4.83 6.40 -11.91
N HIS A 57 4.55 5.55 -12.90
CA HIS A 57 4.03 4.21 -12.68
C HIS A 57 5.07 3.29 -12.05
N PHE A 58 6.33 3.42 -12.48
CA PHE A 58 7.44 2.70 -11.89
C PHE A 58 7.55 3.01 -10.38
N VAL A 59 7.64 4.29 -10.03
CA VAL A 59 7.75 4.74 -8.64
C VAL A 59 6.51 4.41 -7.81
N ASN A 60 5.32 4.51 -8.42
CA ASN A 60 4.07 4.14 -7.75
C ASN A 60 4.11 2.70 -7.22
N GLY A 61 4.64 1.75 -8.00
CA GLY A 61 4.78 0.37 -7.56
C GLY A 61 5.78 0.18 -6.43
N LEU A 62 6.86 0.99 -6.40
CA LEU A 62 7.88 0.91 -5.33
C LEU A 62 7.32 1.23 -3.94
N ALA A 63 6.21 1.94 -3.83
CA ALA A 63 5.56 2.19 -2.55
C ALA A 63 5.18 0.87 -1.83
N GLU A 64 4.72 -0.14 -2.56
CA GLU A 64 4.40 -1.46 -2.03
C GLU A 64 5.66 -2.24 -1.61
N ALA A 65 6.77 -2.09 -2.34
CA ALA A 65 8.04 -2.67 -1.93
C ALA A 65 8.59 -2.02 -0.65
N ILE A 66 8.47 -0.69 -0.51
CA ILE A 66 8.81 0.02 0.72
C ILE A 66 7.93 -0.47 1.88
N LYS A 67 6.63 -0.68 1.65
CA LYS A 67 5.72 -1.28 2.63
C LYS A 67 6.23 -2.63 3.10
N ALA A 68 6.60 -3.52 2.17
CA ALA A 68 7.13 -4.84 2.50
C ALA A 68 8.42 -4.76 3.34
N GLY A 69 9.30 -3.82 3.01
CA GLY A 69 10.50 -3.54 3.80
C GLY A 69 10.18 -3.07 5.22
N LEU A 70 9.24 -2.15 5.37
CA LEU A 70 8.84 -1.59 6.67
C LEU A 70 8.23 -2.65 7.59
N ILE A 71 7.38 -3.55 7.07
CA ILE A 71 6.64 -4.52 7.89
C ILE A 71 7.45 -5.79 8.18
N ALA A 72 8.40 -6.21 7.30
CA ALA A 72 8.95 -7.56 7.40
C ALA A 72 10.41 -7.72 6.94
N ASP A 73 10.98 -6.80 6.15
CA ASP A 73 12.30 -7.00 5.55
C ASP A 73 13.19 -5.74 5.63
N PRO A 74 13.95 -5.58 6.74
CA PRO A 74 14.87 -4.45 6.92
C PRO A 74 15.93 -4.32 5.82
N GLU A 75 16.39 -5.42 5.23
CA GLU A 75 17.36 -5.36 4.14
C GLU A 75 16.72 -4.86 2.83
N LEU A 76 15.45 -5.20 2.58
CA LEU A 76 14.69 -4.62 1.48
C LEU A 76 14.55 -3.10 1.67
N PHE A 77 14.21 -2.66 2.89
CA PHE A 77 14.12 -1.23 3.20
C PHE A 77 15.45 -0.51 2.96
N ALA A 78 16.57 -1.11 3.36
CA ALA A 78 17.91 -0.55 3.17
C ALA A 78 18.28 -0.35 1.68
N LEU A 79 17.74 -1.15 0.75
CA LEU A 79 17.95 -0.95 -0.69
C LEU A 79 17.40 0.39 -1.20
N PHE A 80 16.44 0.98 -0.49
CA PHE A 80 15.87 2.28 -0.84
C PHE A 80 16.62 3.47 -0.24
N GLU A 81 17.58 3.24 0.64
CA GLU A 81 18.36 4.31 1.30
C GLU A 81 19.59 4.75 0.49
N CYS A 82 19.82 4.18 -0.70
CA CYS A 82 20.83 4.63 -1.64
C CYS A 82 20.30 5.74 -2.58
N GLU A 83 21.20 6.40 -3.30
CA GLU A 83 20.83 7.47 -4.23
C GLU A 83 20.04 6.97 -5.44
N HIS A 84 20.32 5.74 -5.89
CA HIS A 84 19.72 5.12 -7.09
C HIS A 84 19.11 3.75 -6.77
N PRO A 85 18.01 3.69 -6.00
CA PRO A 85 17.41 2.41 -5.61
C PRO A 85 16.91 1.60 -6.83
N GLU A 86 16.59 2.26 -7.95
CA GLU A 86 16.19 1.60 -9.20
C GLU A 86 17.26 0.67 -9.79
N GLU A 87 18.54 0.88 -9.50
CA GLU A 87 19.62 -0.01 -9.92
C GLU A 87 19.56 -1.38 -9.21
N ASN A 88 18.81 -1.46 -8.11
CA ASN A 88 18.57 -2.69 -7.37
C ASN A 88 17.20 -3.32 -7.65
N ILE A 89 16.55 -2.98 -8.79
CA ILE A 89 15.15 -3.34 -9.04
C ILE A 89 14.89 -4.85 -8.96
N GLU A 90 15.78 -5.68 -9.48
CA GLU A 90 15.65 -7.15 -9.39
C GLU A 90 15.62 -7.62 -7.93
N ARG A 91 16.54 -7.12 -7.11
CA ARG A 91 16.60 -7.46 -5.68
C ARG A 91 15.38 -6.96 -4.93
N ILE A 92 14.91 -5.75 -5.27
CA ILE A 92 13.70 -5.15 -4.68
C ILE A 92 12.48 -6.02 -4.99
N ILE A 93 12.29 -6.41 -6.25
CA ILE A 93 11.18 -7.26 -6.67
C ILE A 93 11.26 -8.63 -5.99
N TYR A 94 12.40 -9.28 -6.06
CA TYR A 94 12.60 -10.59 -5.46
C TYR A 94 12.29 -10.60 -3.96
N ARG A 95 12.83 -9.63 -3.21
CA ARG A 95 12.59 -9.53 -1.77
C ARG A 95 11.14 -9.19 -1.43
N SER A 96 10.51 -8.31 -2.19
CA SER A 96 9.08 -7.97 -2.04
C SER A 96 8.20 -9.19 -2.23
N LEU A 97 8.46 -9.95 -3.29
CA LEU A 97 7.73 -11.20 -3.57
C LEU A 97 7.94 -12.24 -2.47
N ARG A 98 9.15 -12.36 -1.92
CA ARG A 98 9.41 -13.25 -0.78
C ARG A 98 8.60 -12.88 0.45
N VAL A 99 8.57 -11.59 0.81
CA VAL A 99 7.74 -11.13 1.94
C VAL A 99 6.28 -11.49 1.70
N LYS A 100 5.75 -11.12 0.52
CA LYS A 100 4.34 -11.38 0.23
C LYS A 100 4.02 -12.87 0.16
N LYS A 101 4.88 -13.67 -0.48
CA LYS A 101 4.73 -15.13 -0.53
C LYS A 101 4.62 -15.71 0.88
N ASN A 102 5.57 -15.39 1.76
CA ASN A 102 5.57 -15.89 3.12
C ASN A 102 4.29 -15.53 3.87
N VAL A 103 3.81 -14.29 3.72
CA VAL A 103 2.57 -13.85 4.36
C VAL A 103 1.35 -14.60 3.81
N VAL A 104 1.27 -14.77 2.49
CA VAL A 104 0.13 -15.43 1.82
C VAL A 104 0.09 -16.94 2.12
N GLU A 105 1.24 -17.62 2.12
CA GLU A 105 1.32 -19.05 2.43
C GLU A 105 0.90 -19.36 3.88
N ASN A 106 1.12 -18.42 4.81
CA ASN A 106 0.71 -18.57 6.20
C ASN A 106 -0.75 -18.15 6.46
N ASP A 107 -1.34 -17.32 5.58
CA ASP A 107 -2.71 -16.81 5.75
C ASP A 107 -3.32 -16.42 4.40
N GLU A 108 -3.71 -17.43 3.61
CA GLU A 108 -4.25 -17.22 2.26
C GLU A 108 -5.52 -16.34 2.25
N HIS A 109 -6.40 -16.52 3.22
CA HIS A 109 -7.72 -15.90 3.27
C HIS A 109 -7.80 -14.63 4.13
N GLU A 110 -6.65 -14.10 4.58
CA GLU A 110 -6.59 -12.84 5.36
C GLU A 110 -7.40 -12.88 6.65
N GLN A 111 -7.26 -13.95 7.41
CA GLN A 111 -7.93 -14.11 8.70
C GLN A 111 -7.05 -13.70 9.89
N GLY A 112 -5.79 -13.34 9.67
CA GLY A 112 -4.84 -12.99 10.72
C GLY A 112 -3.61 -12.24 10.22
N GLN A 113 -2.49 -12.95 10.02
CA GLN A 113 -1.19 -12.34 9.71
C GLN A 113 -1.18 -11.53 8.41
N ARG A 114 -1.94 -11.92 7.40
CA ARG A 114 -2.00 -11.23 6.11
C ARG A 114 -2.53 -9.79 6.24
N ALA A 115 -3.20 -9.46 7.34
CA ALA A 115 -3.62 -8.09 7.64
C ALA A 115 -2.46 -7.09 7.63
N CYS A 116 -1.20 -7.53 7.88
CA CYS A 116 -0.01 -6.67 7.82
C CYS A 116 0.16 -5.99 6.45
N LEU A 117 -0.28 -6.64 5.36
CA LEU A 117 -0.23 -6.08 4.01
C LEU A 117 -1.14 -4.85 3.84
N ASN A 118 -2.09 -4.64 4.75
CA ASN A 118 -2.94 -3.45 4.78
C ASN A 118 -2.29 -2.24 5.47
N PHE A 119 -1.00 -2.32 5.83
CA PHE A 119 -0.24 -1.17 6.32
C PHE A 119 -0.30 -0.01 5.33
N GLY A 120 -0.70 1.16 5.80
CA GLY A 120 -0.92 2.35 4.99
C GLY A 120 -2.25 2.38 4.20
N HIS A 121 -2.92 1.24 4.00
CA HIS A 121 -4.11 1.15 3.15
C HIS A 121 -5.35 1.79 3.77
N THR A 122 -5.51 1.75 5.08
CA THR A 122 -6.69 2.31 5.76
C THR A 122 -6.86 3.80 5.45
N ILE A 123 -5.78 4.59 5.56
CA ILE A 123 -5.78 6.00 5.19
C ILE A 123 -5.60 6.16 3.67
N GLY A 124 -4.75 5.33 3.06
CA GLY A 124 -4.46 5.37 1.63
C GLY A 124 -5.72 5.25 0.76
N HIS A 125 -6.61 4.30 1.06
CA HIS A 125 -7.88 4.14 0.35
C HIS A 125 -8.82 5.34 0.55
N GLY A 126 -8.84 5.95 1.74
CA GLY A 126 -9.59 7.19 1.97
C GLY A 126 -9.06 8.35 1.11
N ILE A 127 -7.73 8.51 0.99
CA ILE A 127 -7.10 9.50 0.10
C ILE A 127 -7.42 9.18 -1.36
N GLU A 128 -7.31 7.93 -1.77
CA GLU A 128 -7.59 7.47 -3.13
C GLU A 128 -9.05 7.73 -3.53
N ALA A 129 -10.00 7.50 -2.63
CA ALA A 129 -11.41 7.77 -2.87
C ALA A 129 -11.71 9.26 -3.10
N VAL A 130 -11.01 10.16 -2.39
CA VAL A 130 -11.19 11.62 -2.54
C VAL A 130 -10.49 12.17 -3.78
N LYS A 131 -9.29 11.67 -4.11
CA LYS A 131 -8.46 12.16 -5.22
C LYS A 131 -8.17 11.14 -6.29
N GLY A 132 -8.79 9.97 -6.24
CA GLY A 132 -8.49 8.82 -7.05
C GLY A 132 -8.28 9.10 -8.53
N VAL A 133 -7.55 8.21 -9.18
CA VAL A 133 -7.28 8.25 -10.61
C VAL A 133 -8.58 8.01 -11.36
N ARG A 134 -9.38 9.05 -11.56
CA ARG A 134 -10.52 9.00 -12.49
C ARG A 134 -10.03 9.45 -13.87
N GLY A 135 -9.79 8.46 -14.75
CA GLY A 135 -9.66 8.66 -16.19
C GLY A 135 -8.38 9.39 -16.63
N ARG A 136 -8.39 9.87 -17.85
CA ARG A 136 -7.26 10.39 -18.63
C ARG A 136 -6.65 11.70 -18.12
N ARG A 137 -7.04 12.25 -16.99
CA ARG A 137 -6.50 13.50 -16.43
C ARG A 137 -5.66 13.23 -15.20
N THR A 138 -4.41 13.56 -15.29
CA THR A 138 -3.28 13.30 -14.40
C THR A 138 -3.28 14.06 -13.06
N ASN A 139 -4.40 14.60 -12.60
CA ASN A 139 -4.45 15.40 -11.37
C ASN A 139 -4.74 14.59 -10.11
N GLY A 140 -5.00 13.27 -10.24
CA GLY A 140 -5.18 12.35 -9.15
C GLY A 140 -3.85 11.77 -8.63
N LEU A 141 -3.90 11.16 -7.46
CA LEU A 141 -2.82 10.34 -6.93
C LEU A 141 -3.01 8.89 -7.36
N PHE A 142 -1.93 8.20 -7.68
CA PHE A 142 -1.95 6.77 -7.92
C PHE A 142 -2.06 6.00 -6.61
N HIS A 143 -2.47 4.74 -6.68
CA HIS A 143 -2.67 3.87 -5.52
C HIS A 143 -1.46 3.85 -4.58
N GLY A 144 -0.26 3.56 -5.08
CA GLY A 144 0.96 3.52 -4.26
C GLY A 144 1.34 4.88 -3.68
N GLU A 145 1.04 5.99 -4.38
CA GLU A 145 1.21 7.34 -3.83
C GLU A 145 0.26 7.57 -2.63
N CYS A 146 -0.97 7.06 -2.71
CA CYS A 146 -1.93 7.13 -1.60
C CYS A 146 -1.51 6.24 -0.43
N VAL A 147 -1.05 5.02 -0.71
CA VAL A 147 -0.54 4.09 0.30
C VAL A 147 0.70 4.68 0.99
N ALA A 148 1.64 5.26 0.23
CA ALA A 148 2.81 5.94 0.78
C ALA A 148 2.43 7.04 1.78
N LEU A 149 1.45 7.86 1.44
CA LEU A 149 0.92 8.89 2.36
C LEU A 149 0.26 8.28 3.59
N GLY A 150 -0.47 7.17 3.40
CA GLY A 150 -1.16 6.45 4.48
C GLY A 150 -0.21 5.73 5.45
N MET A 151 0.98 5.33 5.01
CA MET A 151 1.98 4.70 5.86
C MET A 151 2.60 5.66 6.88
N LEU A 152 2.87 6.91 6.50
CA LEU A 152 3.62 7.86 7.33
C LEU A 152 3.03 8.08 8.73
N PRO A 153 1.72 8.28 8.92
CA PRO A 153 1.14 8.45 10.26
C PRO A 153 1.04 7.15 11.06
N MET A 154 1.26 5.99 10.42
CA MET A 154 1.20 4.67 11.04
C MET A 154 2.59 4.15 11.50
N ILE A 155 3.67 4.87 11.20
CA ILE A 155 5.02 4.59 11.71
C ILE A 155 5.17 5.32 13.04
N GLU A 156 5.50 4.60 14.13
CA GLU A 156 5.61 5.18 15.47
C GLU A 156 7.02 5.71 15.75
N ASP A 157 8.06 5.05 15.23
CA ASP A 157 9.45 5.51 15.35
C ASP A 157 9.69 6.76 14.49
N LYS A 158 9.93 7.89 15.17
CA LYS A 158 10.19 9.19 14.52
C LYS A 158 11.44 9.17 13.64
N SER A 159 12.44 8.36 13.96
CA SER A 159 13.65 8.18 13.13
C SER A 159 13.29 7.47 11.83
N LEU A 160 12.50 6.39 11.92
CA LEU A 160 12.02 5.64 10.77
C LEU A 160 11.11 6.49 9.86
N VAL A 161 10.27 7.35 10.44
CA VAL A 161 9.49 8.35 9.66
C VAL A 161 10.40 9.27 8.85
N ARG A 162 11.50 9.77 9.46
CA ARG A 162 12.47 10.63 8.74
C ARG A 162 13.15 9.89 7.61
N ARG A 163 13.60 8.67 7.83
CA ARG A 163 14.23 7.79 6.83
C ARG A 163 13.25 7.51 5.68
N THR A 164 12.03 7.11 5.98
CA THR A 164 10.98 6.85 4.99
C THR A 164 10.67 8.10 4.15
N ARG A 165 10.59 9.28 4.79
CA ARG A 165 10.39 10.55 4.06
C ARG A 165 11.58 10.91 3.17
N ALA A 166 12.81 10.57 3.55
CA ALA A 166 13.99 10.76 2.71
C ALA A 166 13.90 9.89 1.45
N ILE A 167 13.60 8.62 1.61
CA ILE A 167 13.35 7.68 0.47
C ILE A 167 12.26 8.24 -0.46
N TYR A 168 11.14 8.71 0.09
CA TYR A 168 10.06 9.27 -0.72
C TYR A 168 10.51 10.46 -1.56
N ARG A 169 11.32 11.37 -0.99
CA ARG A 169 11.86 12.51 -1.74
C ARG A 169 12.79 12.08 -2.86
N THR A 170 13.69 11.13 -2.61
CA THR A 170 14.60 10.58 -3.63
C THR A 170 13.83 9.97 -4.79
N LEU A 171 12.77 9.22 -4.51
CA LEU A 171 11.94 8.56 -5.53
C LEU A 171 10.93 9.51 -6.22
N GLY A 172 10.59 10.62 -5.60
CA GLY A 172 9.52 11.51 -6.05
C GLY A 172 8.12 11.08 -5.57
N LEU A 173 8.03 10.23 -4.54
CA LEU A 173 6.77 9.93 -3.87
C LEU A 173 6.30 11.12 -3.01
N PRO A 174 4.98 11.33 -2.86
CA PRO A 174 4.46 12.42 -2.08
C PRO A 174 4.76 12.21 -0.58
N THR A 175 5.18 13.30 0.09
CA THR A 175 5.40 13.31 1.56
C THR A 175 4.33 14.10 2.31
N ARG A 176 3.45 14.78 1.59
CA ARG A 176 2.31 15.55 2.09
C ARG A 176 1.14 15.39 1.13
N THR A 177 -0.05 15.43 1.66
CA THR A 177 -1.26 15.47 0.86
C THR A 177 -1.89 16.84 0.94
N GLY A 178 -2.35 17.39 -0.19
CA GLY A 178 -3.24 18.55 -0.24
C GLY A 178 -4.71 18.15 -0.23
N VAL A 179 -5.03 16.92 0.20
CA VAL A 179 -6.41 16.42 0.27
C VAL A 179 -7.09 16.97 1.51
N ASP A 180 -8.37 17.31 1.36
CA ASP A 180 -9.24 17.66 2.48
C ASP A 180 -9.39 16.43 3.40
N LYS A 181 -8.81 16.53 4.59
CA LYS A 181 -8.79 15.47 5.59
C LYS A 181 -10.21 15.09 6.07
N ASN A 182 -11.14 16.06 6.11
CA ASN A 182 -12.53 15.80 6.49
C ASN A 182 -13.24 14.92 5.44
N LYS A 183 -12.93 15.13 4.16
CA LYS A 183 -13.43 14.24 3.10
C LYS A 183 -12.85 12.84 3.22
N VAL A 184 -11.53 12.71 3.49
CA VAL A 184 -10.90 11.42 3.74
C VAL A 184 -11.57 10.71 4.91
N LEU A 185 -11.78 11.43 6.02
CA LEU A 185 -12.48 10.90 7.20
C LEU A 185 -13.89 10.42 6.87
N SER A 186 -14.66 11.23 6.16
CA SER A 186 -16.02 10.87 5.73
C SER A 186 -16.04 9.56 4.92
N TYR A 187 -15.13 9.39 3.97
CA TYR A 187 -15.01 8.15 3.20
C TYR A 187 -14.66 6.95 4.09
N MET A 188 -13.68 7.09 4.99
CA MET A 188 -13.29 6.03 5.91
C MET A 188 -14.45 5.59 6.82
N GLN A 189 -15.30 6.54 7.23
CA GLN A 189 -16.48 6.28 8.05
C GLN A 189 -17.60 5.61 7.26
N HIS A 190 -17.82 6.01 5.99
CA HIS A 190 -18.86 5.42 5.13
C HIS A 190 -18.56 3.99 4.71
N ASP A 191 -17.33 3.71 4.33
CA ASP A 191 -16.89 2.38 3.89
C ASP A 191 -17.07 1.32 4.99
N LYS A 192 -17.13 1.75 6.25
CA LYS A 192 -17.15 0.88 7.44
C LYS A 192 -18.41 0.96 8.31
N LYS A 193 -19.44 1.67 7.88
CA LYS A 193 -20.74 1.72 8.61
C LYS A 193 -21.36 0.35 8.82
N SER A 194 -20.96 -0.67 8.06
CA SER A 194 -21.39 -2.07 8.21
C SER A 194 -20.51 -2.88 9.19
N ALA A 195 -19.37 -2.35 9.66
CA ALA A 195 -18.34 -3.11 10.38
C ALA A 195 -18.29 -2.84 11.90
N GLY A 196 -19.14 -1.95 12.47
CA GLY A 196 -19.18 -1.69 13.91
C GLY A 196 -18.47 -0.39 14.33
N SER A 197 -18.24 -0.21 15.65
CA SER A 197 -17.72 1.02 16.26
C SER A 197 -16.18 1.15 16.22
N THR A 198 -15.47 0.13 15.71
CA THR A 198 -14.01 0.08 15.69
C THR A 198 -13.47 -0.24 14.30
N ILE A 199 -12.24 0.19 14.05
CA ILE A 199 -11.50 -0.10 12.82
C ILE A 199 -10.13 -0.70 13.16
N THR A 200 -9.70 -1.70 12.41
CA THR A 200 -8.35 -2.24 12.53
C THR A 200 -7.39 -1.42 11.68
N VAL A 201 -6.32 -0.94 12.29
CA VAL A 201 -5.20 -0.26 11.64
C VAL A 201 -3.91 -1.03 11.87
N ILE A 202 -3.04 -1.03 10.88
CA ILE A 202 -1.71 -1.64 11.01
C ILE A 202 -0.71 -0.53 11.33
N LYS A 203 0.04 -0.71 12.43
CA LYS A 203 1.10 0.21 12.86
C LYS A 203 2.47 -0.47 12.78
N VAL A 204 3.49 0.33 12.55
CA VAL A 204 4.89 -0.08 12.52
C VAL A 204 5.63 0.62 13.65
N PRO A 205 5.82 -0.07 14.81
CA PRO A 205 6.55 0.49 15.94
C PRO A 205 8.05 0.61 15.67
N GLY A 206 8.59 -0.22 14.77
CA GLY A 206 9.99 -0.22 14.35
C GLY A 206 10.17 -0.98 13.04
N LEU A 207 11.33 -0.84 12.41
CA LEU A 207 11.64 -1.46 11.14
C LEU A 207 11.55 -2.99 11.23
N GLY A 208 10.79 -3.60 10.32
CA GLY A 208 10.56 -5.05 10.27
C GLY A 208 9.56 -5.56 11.30
N CYS A 209 8.89 -4.68 12.04
CA CYS A 209 7.91 -5.02 13.06
C CYS A 209 6.56 -4.34 12.80
N TRP A 210 5.48 -5.07 12.98
CA TRP A 210 4.13 -4.54 12.84
C TRP A 210 3.22 -5.05 13.95
N ARG A 211 2.12 -4.33 14.17
CA ARG A 211 1.00 -4.79 14.99
C ARG A 211 -0.32 -4.30 14.42
N ALA A 212 -1.39 -5.04 14.74
CA ALA A 212 -2.76 -4.65 14.39
C ALA A 212 -3.44 -4.07 15.64
N ASP A 213 -3.86 -2.82 15.56
CA ASP A 213 -4.59 -2.13 16.63
C ASP A 213 -6.05 -1.97 16.21
N LYS A 214 -6.98 -2.34 17.10
CA LYS A 214 -8.38 -1.97 16.95
C LYS A 214 -8.59 -0.63 17.65
N ILE A 215 -8.91 0.39 16.87
CA ILE A 215 -9.16 1.73 17.38
C ILE A 215 -10.63 2.12 17.20
N PRO A 216 -11.20 2.88 18.14
CA PRO A 216 -12.53 3.46 17.99
C PRO A 216 -12.60 4.41 16.78
N MET A 217 -13.76 4.46 16.11
CA MET A 217 -13.96 5.33 14.93
C MET A 217 -13.79 6.82 15.27
N ASN A 218 -14.02 7.23 16.49
CA ASN A 218 -13.83 8.61 16.96
C ASN A 218 -12.33 9.01 17.10
N GLU A 219 -11.41 8.06 17.10
CA GLU A 219 -9.96 8.34 17.10
C GLU A 219 -9.39 8.56 15.68
N LEU A 220 -10.15 8.28 14.62
CA LEU A 220 -9.70 8.49 13.24
C LEU A 220 -9.30 9.95 12.93
N PRO A 221 -10.00 10.99 13.43
CA PRO A 221 -9.59 12.37 13.23
C PRO A 221 -8.17 12.63 13.71
N ALA A 222 -7.81 12.14 14.89
CA ALA A 222 -6.47 12.29 15.46
C ALA A 222 -5.39 11.63 14.60
N LEU A 223 -5.66 10.43 14.05
CA LEU A 223 -4.74 9.76 13.13
C LEU A 223 -4.51 10.54 11.83
N LEU A 224 -5.52 11.23 11.34
CA LEU A 224 -5.41 12.11 10.19
C LEU A 224 -4.76 13.46 10.54
N GLY A 225 -4.51 13.72 11.84
CA GLY A 225 -4.03 15.00 12.34
C GLY A 225 -5.07 16.10 12.14
N ILE A 226 -6.33 15.78 12.26
CA ILE A 226 -7.45 16.72 12.41
C ILE A 226 -7.50 17.08 13.89
N LYS A 227 -7.34 18.35 14.21
CA LYS A 227 -7.53 18.82 15.59
C LYS A 227 -9.03 18.85 15.88
N GLU A 228 -9.44 18.35 17.04
CA GLU A 228 -10.74 18.68 17.57
C GLU A 228 -10.76 20.20 17.78
N ASN A 229 -11.79 20.87 17.28
CA ASN A 229 -12.00 22.27 17.64
C ASN A 229 -12.30 22.26 19.15
N GLU A 230 -11.42 22.88 19.92
CA GLU A 230 -11.74 23.28 21.28
C GLU A 230 -12.85 24.33 21.16
N ASP A 231 -14.09 23.90 21.41
CA ASP A 231 -15.24 24.80 21.61
C ASP A 231 -15.10 25.56 22.93
#